data_fc775ef0552fe379ab8dba5e8b1bcfff
#
_entry.id   fc775ef0552fe379ab8dba5e8b1bcfff
#
_cell.length_a   1.000
_cell.length_b   1.000
_cell.length_c   1.000
_cell.angle_alpha   90.00
_cell.angle_beta   90.00
_cell.angle_gamma   90.00
#
_symmetry.space_group_name_H-M   'P 1'
#
loop_
_entity.id
_entity.type
_entity.pdbx_description
1 polymer ?
#
loop_
_entity_poly.entity_id
_entity_poly.type
_entity_poly.pdbx_seq_one_letter_code
_entity_poly.pdbx_strand_id
1 'polypeptide(L)'
;GVPKGAMLSHRNLISMSLQYGADVDCVRRGQTMLHVAPLSHGAGLYALPHLFGGGHQVIEASFSTDLVFEALQQYPDVTLFAAPTMLSRMIRSAEGIKNPAGNLLTVFYGGGPMYVSDLVQTLDLLGPRLVQIYGQGESPMTMTALSKLDHEGPRDEAHMARLASCGTARTGVEVRVVGEDGKALPPGELGEVVSRSDTRMLGYWNNPKATASAIKDGWLWTGDIGTMDAKGYLTLRDRSKDMIIRGGSNIYPREIEEVLLRHPALAEVSVVGREEPDLGEEPVAFVVVKPGMTITTDEMDTLCLDNLARFKRPREYFFSDDLPKNNYGKILKTELRKQLAKGK
;
A
#
# COMPACT_ATOMS: atom_id res chain seq x y z
N GLY A 1 -9.41 15.71 1.57
CA GLY A 1 -10.61 15.87 2.39
C GLY A 1 -10.27 16.60 3.69
N VAL A 2 -11.28 16.98 4.47
CA VAL A 2 -11.06 17.56 5.81
C VAL A 2 -10.47 16.48 6.72
N PRO A 3 -9.37 16.75 7.46
CA PRO A 3 -8.79 15.81 8.41
C PRO A 3 -9.81 15.40 9.48
N LYS A 4 -9.78 14.13 9.88
CA LYS A 4 -10.62 13.55 10.94
C LYS A 4 -9.73 12.90 11.97
N GLY A 5 -9.98 13.17 13.26
CA GLY A 5 -9.24 12.54 14.35
C GLY A 5 -9.84 11.18 14.71
N ALA A 6 -9.18 10.08 14.39
CA ALA A 6 -9.57 8.75 14.86
C ALA A 6 -9.19 8.58 16.34
N MET A 7 -10.15 8.23 17.19
CA MET A 7 -9.92 8.01 18.62
C MET A 7 -9.46 6.57 18.86
N LEU A 8 -8.21 6.42 19.28
CA LEU A 8 -7.64 5.13 19.65
C LEU A 8 -7.50 5.03 21.17
N SER A 9 -8.00 3.95 21.73
CA SER A 9 -7.83 3.63 23.15
C SER A 9 -6.50 2.93 23.42
N HIS A 10 -6.07 2.88 24.69
CA HIS A 10 -4.94 2.03 25.11
C HIS A 10 -5.14 0.56 24.70
N ARG A 11 -6.38 0.05 24.77
CA ARG A 11 -6.70 -1.32 24.32
C ARG A 11 -6.40 -1.51 22.84
N ASN A 12 -6.77 -0.56 21.98
CA ASN A 12 -6.47 -0.64 20.54
C ASN A 12 -4.96 -0.72 20.30
N LEU A 13 -4.16 0.13 20.96
CA LEU A 13 -2.71 0.18 20.81
C LEU A 13 -2.00 -1.06 21.38
N ILE A 14 -2.47 -1.58 22.52
CA ILE A 14 -1.96 -2.83 23.09
C ILE A 14 -2.27 -4.00 22.16
N SER A 15 -3.53 -4.12 21.69
CA SER A 15 -3.92 -5.19 20.75
C SER A 15 -3.11 -5.14 19.46
N MET A 16 -2.89 -3.94 18.90
CA MET A 16 -2.01 -3.75 17.75
C MET A 16 -0.58 -4.27 18.02
N SER A 17 -0.03 -3.95 19.19
CA SER A 17 1.34 -4.34 19.55
C SER A 17 1.46 -5.86 19.76
N LEU A 18 0.46 -6.49 20.35
CA LEU A 18 0.42 -7.96 20.52
C LEU A 18 0.30 -8.67 19.16
N GLN A 19 -0.55 -8.16 18.28
CA GLN A 19 -0.67 -8.67 16.91
C GLN A 19 0.62 -8.51 16.10
N TYR A 20 1.38 -7.44 16.33
CA TYR A 20 2.70 -7.30 15.72
C TYR A 20 3.61 -8.48 16.09
N GLY A 21 3.65 -8.83 17.38
CA GLY A 21 4.43 -9.96 17.87
C GLY A 21 3.99 -11.31 17.31
N ALA A 22 2.69 -11.47 17.03
CA ALA A 22 2.14 -12.71 16.50
C ALA A 22 2.34 -12.87 14.99
N ASP A 23 2.19 -11.78 14.22
CA ASP A 23 2.03 -11.86 12.76
C ASP A 23 3.19 -11.25 11.98
N VAL A 24 4.05 -10.43 12.60
CA VAL A 24 5.19 -9.78 11.94
C VAL A 24 6.50 -10.32 12.47
N ASP A 25 6.84 -9.95 13.72
CA ASP A 25 8.05 -10.41 14.39
C ASP A 25 7.87 -10.41 15.91
N CYS A 26 8.38 -11.45 16.56
CA CYS A 26 8.52 -11.47 18.01
C CYS A 26 9.74 -10.63 18.41
N VAL A 27 9.51 -9.40 18.85
CA VAL A 27 10.58 -8.48 19.22
C VAL A 27 11.37 -9.01 20.43
N ARG A 28 12.69 -9.03 20.32
CA ARG A 28 13.60 -9.45 21.38
C ARG A 28 14.44 -8.28 21.88
N ARG A 29 14.86 -8.35 23.12
CA ARG A 29 15.75 -7.36 23.70
C ARG A 29 17.04 -7.20 22.87
N GLY A 30 17.38 -5.96 22.56
CA GLY A 30 18.56 -5.63 21.77
C GLY A 30 18.35 -5.55 20.26
N GLN A 31 17.22 -5.99 19.74
CA GLN A 31 16.85 -5.72 18.33
C GLN A 31 16.65 -4.24 18.10
N THR A 32 16.93 -3.79 16.89
CA THR A 32 16.86 -2.38 16.52
C THR A 32 15.61 -2.08 15.68
N MET A 33 14.80 -1.13 16.12
CA MET A 33 13.76 -0.50 15.27
C MET A 33 14.33 0.78 14.69
N LEU A 34 14.52 0.81 13.38
CA LEU A 34 15.00 1.97 12.64
C LEU A 34 13.82 2.77 12.10
N HIS A 35 13.69 4.00 12.58
CA HIS A 35 12.65 4.93 12.13
C HIS A 35 13.23 5.90 11.11
N VAL A 36 12.89 5.70 9.85
CA VAL A 36 13.26 6.57 8.71
C VAL A 36 12.05 7.25 8.09
N ALA A 37 10.86 6.94 8.59
CA ALA A 37 9.61 7.62 8.23
C ALA A 37 9.12 8.45 9.43
N PRO A 38 8.36 9.53 9.20
CA PRO A 38 7.89 10.42 10.27
C PRO A 38 7.12 9.67 11.36
N LEU A 39 7.55 9.83 12.61
CA LEU A 39 6.91 9.22 13.79
C LEU A 39 5.47 9.71 14.03
N SER A 40 5.12 10.88 13.51
CA SER A 40 3.76 11.45 13.57
C SER A 40 2.73 10.69 12.75
N HIS A 41 3.15 9.65 12.06
CA HIS A 41 2.32 8.88 11.14
C HIS A 41 2.31 7.39 11.52
N GLY A 42 1.75 6.52 10.65
CA GLY A 42 1.61 5.09 10.92
C GLY A 42 2.89 4.37 11.34
N ALA A 43 4.05 4.80 10.80
CA ALA A 43 5.35 4.25 11.17
C ALA A 43 5.65 4.39 12.68
N GLY A 44 5.28 5.50 13.30
CA GLY A 44 5.54 5.76 14.73
C GLY A 44 4.77 4.83 15.67
N LEU A 45 3.65 4.27 15.25
CA LEU A 45 2.89 3.30 16.04
C LEU A 45 3.70 2.02 16.33
N TYR A 46 4.64 1.67 15.44
CA TYR A 46 5.48 0.48 15.58
C TYR A 46 6.64 0.65 16.56
N ALA A 47 6.85 1.86 17.09
CA ALA A 47 7.71 2.02 18.26
C ALA A 47 7.18 1.23 19.47
N LEU A 48 5.85 1.14 19.64
CA LEU A 48 5.22 0.50 20.79
C LEU A 48 5.58 -1.01 20.93
N PRO A 49 5.39 -1.88 19.93
CA PRO A 49 5.76 -3.29 20.06
C PRO A 49 7.27 -3.47 20.32
N HIS A 50 8.13 -2.63 19.76
CA HIS A 50 9.57 -2.68 20.02
C HIS A 50 9.94 -2.20 21.43
N LEU A 51 9.25 -1.18 21.96
CA LEU A 51 9.39 -0.78 23.37
C LEU A 51 8.94 -1.90 24.31
N PHE A 52 7.84 -2.59 24.02
CA PHE A 52 7.36 -3.71 24.85
C PHE A 52 8.37 -4.88 24.84
N GLY A 53 9.02 -5.16 23.71
CA GLY A 53 10.05 -6.18 23.60
C GLY A 53 11.42 -5.77 24.14
N GLY A 54 11.61 -4.52 24.58
CA GLY A 54 12.92 -3.97 25.01
C GLY A 54 13.87 -3.73 23.86
N GLY A 55 13.35 -3.43 22.68
CA GLY A 55 14.11 -3.10 21.48
C GLY A 55 14.73 -1.70 21.55
N HIS A 56 15.86 -1.54 20.87
CA HIS A 56 16.52 -0.26 20.68
C HIS A 56 15.80 0.57 19.61
N GLN A 57 15.58 1.86 19.86
CA GLN A 57 14.94 2.76 18.89
C GLN A 57 15.99 3.69 18.29
N VAL A 58 16.19 3.63 16.99
CA VAL A 58 17.05 4.55 16.21
C VAL A 58 16.14 5.43 15.35
N ILE A 59 16.27 6.74 15.48
CA ILE A 59 15.40 7.70 14.82
C ILE A 59 16.26 8.59 13.94
N GLU A 60 16.01 8.54 12.63
CA GLU A 60 16.63 9.41 11.65
C GLU A 60 15.74 10.62 11.36
N ALA A 61 16.35 11.75 11.08
CA ALA A 61 15.63 12.99 10.81
C ALA A 61 14.79 12.94 9.53
N SER A 62 15.23 12.13 8.54
CA SER A 62 14.57 11.96 7.25
C SER A 62 15.00 10.65 6.59
N PHE A 63 14.22 10.20 5.60
CA PHE A 63 14.59 9.07 4.79
C PHE A 63 15.74 9.42 3.83
N SER A 64 16.84 8.69 3.95
CA SER A 64 17.92 8.61 2.99
C SER A 64 18.30 7.14 2.78
N THR A 65 18.52 6.73 1.53
CA THR A 65 18.97 5.36 1.22
C THR A 65 20.34 5.06 1.84
N ASP A 66 21.25 6.05 1.84
CA ASP A 66 22.60 5.90 2.41
C ASP A 66 22.52 5.66 3.92
N LEU A 67 21.73 6.48 4.64
CA LEU A 67 21.50 6.29 6.08
C LEU A 67 20.87 4.94 6.40
N VAL A 68 19.94 4.46 5.58
CA VAL A 68 19.38 3.12 5.76
C VAL A 68 20.45 2.06 5.61
N PHE A 69 21.23 2.07 4.52
CA PHE A 69 22.25 1.08 4.27
C PHE A 69 23.38 1.13 5.31
N GLU A 70 23.77 2.31 5.77
CA GLU A 70 24.72 2.49 6.88
C GLU A 70 24.17 1.88 8.18
N ALA A 71 22.93 2.19 8.54
CA ALA A 71 22.28 1.64 9.74
C ALA A 71 22.17 0.10 9.69
N LEU A 72 21.91 -0.48 8.52
CA LEU A 72 21.89 -1.94 8.32
C LEU A 72 23.24 -2.60 8.52
N GLN A 73 24.35 -1.87 8.37
CA GLN A 73 25.69 -2.39 8.69
C GLN A 73 26.06 -2.18 10.17
N GLN A 74 25.56 -1.09 10.76
CA GLN A 74 25.98 -0.63 12.09
C GLN A 74 25.22 -1.30 13.23
N TYR A 75 23.90 -1.44 13.10
CA TYR A 75 23.01 -1.92 14.17
C TYR A 75 22.69 -3.41 14.02
N PRO A 76 22.50 -4.16 15.12
CA PRO A 76 22.09 -5.55 15.05
C PRO A 76 20.59 -5.69 14.80
N ASP A 77 20.19 -6.76 14.12
CA ASP A 77 18.79 -7.20 13.96
C ASP A 77 17.82 -6.05 13.64
N VAL A 78 18.10 -5.33 12.55
CA VAL A 78 17.38 -4.11 12.19
C VAL A 78 16.02 -4.46 11.62
N THR A 79 15.00 -3.85 12.19
CA THR A 79 13.64 -3.84 11.63
C THR A 79 13.28 -2.41 11.26
N LEU A 80 12.63 -2.20 10.12
CA LEU A 80 12.15 -0.89 9.70
C LEU A 80 10.79 -0.95 9.00
N PHE A 81 10.03 0.14 9.11
CA PHE A 81 8.89 0.40 8.25
C PHE A 81 9.37 1.10 6.97
N ALA A 82 8.89 0.62 5.81
CA ALA A 82 9.11 1.29 4.55
C ALA A 82 7.81 1.46 3.77
N ALA A 83 7.55 2.67 3.27
CA ALA A 83 6.54 2.83 2.23
C ALA A 83 7.05 2.20 0.90
N PRO A 84 6.18 1.74 0.00
CA PRO A 84 6.60 1.18 -1.29
C PRO A 84 7.58 2.07 -2.08
N THR A 85 7.35 3.38 -2.10
CA THR A 85 8.25 4.35 -2.74
C THR A 85 9.64 4.42 -2.12
N MET A 86 9.77 4.15 -0.80
CA MET A 86 11.07 4.07 -0.12
C MET A 86 11.82 2.82 -0.59
N LEU A 87 11.13 1.68 -0.72
CA LEU A 87 11.71 0.44 -1.25
C LEU A 87 12.18 0.62 -2.69
N SER A 88 11.36 1.23 -3.56
CA SER A 88 11.76 1.53 -4.95
C SER A 88 13.00 2.44 -5.01
N ARG A 89 13.17 3.37 -4.05
CA ARG A 89 14.38 4.20 -3.95
C ARG A 89 15.59 3.37 -3.50
N MET A 90 15.41 2.47 -2.52
CA MET A 90 16.48 1.57 -2.06
C MET A 90 16.97 0.68 -3.20
N ILE A 91 16.07 0.10 -4.02
CA ILE A 91 16.43 -0.70 -5.19
C ILE A 91 17.36 0.11 -6.12
N ARG A 92 16.97 1.35 -6.45
CA ARG A 92 17.75 2.20 -7.38
C ARG A 92 19.11 2.63 -6.82
N SER A 93 19.25 2.74 -5.50
CA SER A 93 20.48 3.20 -4.84
C SER A 93 21.38 2.06 -4.36
N ALA A 94 20.99 0.80 -4.58
CA ALA A 94 21.77 -0.34 -4.09
C ALA A 94 22.96 -0.73 -4.97
N GLU A 95 23.10 -0.11 -6.14
CA GLU A 95 24.19 -0.40 -7.06
C GLU A 95 25.56 -0.19 -6.39
N GLY A 96 26.42 -1.20 -6.46
CA GLY A 96 27.76 -1.19 -5.85
C GLY A 96 27.81 -1.51 -4.36
N ILE A 97 26.69 -1.68 -3.66
CA ILE A 97 26.64 -2.07 -2.27
C ILE A 97 26.82 -3.59 -2.15
N LYS A 98 27.92 -4.04 -1.49
CA LYS A 98 28.26 -5.47 -1.42
C LYS A 98 27.25 -6.33 -0.63
N ASN A 99 26.64 -5.79 0.40
CA ASN A 99 25.65 -6.49 1.22
C ASN A 99 24.53 -5.53 1.59
N PRO A 100 23.61 -5.23 0.66
CA PRO A 100 22.57 -4.24 0.90
C PRO A 100 21.59 -4.63 2.02
N ALA A 101 21.44 -5.91 2.28
CA ALA A 101 20.60 -6.36 3.39
C ALA A 101 21.27 -6.21 4.77
N GLY A 102 22.61 -6.27 4.85
CA GLY A 102 23.32 -6.13 6.13
C GLY A 102 22.73 -6.98 7.25
N ASN A 103 22.46 -6.34 8.39
CA ASN A 103 21.80 -6.93 9.56
C ASN A 103 20.27 -6.78 9.55
N LEU A 104 19.68 -6.63 8.38
CA LEU A 104 18.25 -6.52 8.24
C LEU A 104 17.55 -7.80 8.72
N LEU A 105 16.65 -7.66 9.68
CA LEU A 105 15.77 -8.72 10.17
C LEU A 105 14.43 -8.69 9.44
N THR A 106 13.81 -7.52 9.37
CA THR A 106 12.48 -7.35 8.78
C THR A 106 12.28 -5.97 8.18
N VAL A 107 11.73 -5.94 6.98
CA VAL A 107 11.05 -4.77 6.46
C VAL A 107 9.55 -5.05 6.47
N PHE A 108 8.79 -4.32 7.28
CA PHE A 108 7.36 -4.32 7.11
C PHE A 108 6.93 -3.10 6.29
N TYR A 109 6.15 -3.34 5.25
CA TYR A 109 5.82 -2.31 4.28
C TYR A 109 4.30 -2.19 4.08
N GLY A 110 3.86 -1.00 3.74
CA GLY A 110 2.45 -0.70 3.52
C GLY A 110 2.17 0.79 3.42
N GLY A 111 0.91 1.19 3.58
CA GLY A 111 0.48 2.59 3.50
C GLY A 111 0.28 3.11 2.08
N GLY A 112 0.64 2.32 1.07
CA GLY A 112 0.42 2.59 -0.35
C GLY A 112 0.43 1.29 -1.16
N PRO A 113 0.04 1.34 -2.44
CA PRO A 113 0.11 0.18 -3.31
C PRO A 113 1.58 -0.22 -3.54
N MET A 114 1.86 -1.51 -3.39
CA MET A 114 3.12 -2.13 -3.79
C MET A 114 2.88 -2.88 -5.10
N TYR A 115 3.60 -2.50 -6.13
CA TYR A 115 3.52 -3.19 -7.42
C TYR A 115 4.37 -4.46 -7.39
N VAL A 116 3.87 -5.53 -8.03
CA VAL A 116 4.53 -6.84 -7.97
C VAL A 116 5.94 -6.79 -8.56
N SER A 117 6.15 -6.01 -9.61
CA SER A 117 7.47 -5.81 -10.22
C SER A 117 8.51 -5.23 -9.23
N ASP A 118 8.12 -4.23 -8.45
CA ASP A 118 8.98 -3.61 -7.43
C ASP A 118 9.19 -4.54 -6.25
N LEU A 119 8.15 -5.29 -5.87
CA LEU A 119 8.24 -6.28 -4.79
C LEU A 119 9.24 -7.38 -5.13
N VAL A 120 9.20 -7.91 -6.36
CA VAL A 120 10.15 -8.92 -6.83
C VAL A 120 11.58 -8.40 -6.79
N GLN A 121 11.84 -7.19 -7.28
CA GLN A 121 13.17 -6.55 -7.21
C GLN A 121 13.62 -6.33 -5.75
N THR A 122 12.67 -5.96 -4.87
CA THR A 122 12.98 -5.80 -3.44
C THR A 122 13.37 -7.12 -2.80
N LEU A 123 12.68 -8.22 -3.14
CA LEU A 123 13.01 -9.56 -2.68
C LEU A 123 14.39 -10.03 -3.20
N ASP A 124 14.73 -9.69 -4.44
CA ASP A 124 16.06 -9.97 -5.00
C ASP A 124 17.17 -9.21 -4.26
N LEU A 125 16.87 -7.97 -3.84
CA LEU A 125 17.83 -7.12 -3.12
C LEU A 125 17.99 -7.52 -1.65
N LEU A 126 16.90 -7.72 -0.93
CA LEU A 126 16.87 -7.84 0.53
C LEU A 126 16.64 -9.28 1.03
N GLY A 127 16.28 -10.20 0.12
CA GLY A 127 15.85 -11.57 0.46
C GLY A 127 14.48 -11.62 1.12
N PRO A 128 14.06 -12.80 1.64
CA PRO A 128 12.71 -13.03 2.19
C PRO A 128 12.55 -12.43 3.59
N ARG A 129 12.82 -11.14 3.72
CA ARG A 129 12.72 -10.38 4.99
C ARG A 129 11.55 -9.41 5.01
N LEU A 130 10.64 -9.53 4.06
CA LEU A 130 9.54 -8.60 3.87
C LEU A 130 8.25 -9.11 4.52
N VAL A 131 7.49 -8.19 5.13
CA VAL A 131 6.12 -8.43 5.58
C VAL A 131 5.26 -7.28 5.07
N GLN A 132 4.27 -7.56 4.26
CA GLN A 132 3.28 -6.54 3.89
C GLN A 132 2.25 -6.40 4.99
N ILE A 133 1.84 -5.16 5.27
CA ILE A 133 0.78 -4.85 6.21
C ILE A 133 -0.25 -3.94 5.55
N TYR A 134 -1.52 -4.22 5.80
CA TYR A 134 -2.63 -3.38 5.38
C TYR A 134 -3.48 -2.97 6.57
N GLY A 135 -3.90 -1.72 6.54
CA GLY A 135 -4.79 -1.11 7.52
C GLY A 135 -4.91 0.39 7.28
N GLN A 136 -5.59 1.05 8.17
CA GLN A 136 -5.89 2.49 8.12
C GLN A 136 -5.65 3.12 9.49
N GLY A 137 -5.72 4.45 9.60
CA GLY A 137 -5.66 5.14 10.89
C GLY A 137 -6.78 4.73 11.86
N GLU A 138 -7.90 4.29 11.32
CA GLU A 138 -9.09 3.81 12.00
C GLU A 138 -8.94 2.37 12.57
N SER A 139 -7.99 1.61 12.05
CA SER A 139 -7.51 0.32 12.56
C SER A 139 -6.03 0.21 12.17
N PRO A 140 -5.12 0.68 13.05
CA PRO A 140 -3.75 1.06 12.68
C PRO A 140 -2.95 -0.08 12.09
N MET A 141 -2.88 -0.18 10.76
CA MET A 141 -2.06 -1.11 9.97
C MET A 141 -2.21 -2.59 10.39
N THR A 142 -3.40 -2.99 10.81
CA THR A 142 -3.61 -4.27 11.51
C THR A 142 -4.67 -5.19 10.90
N MET A 143 -5.17 -4.89 9.70
CA MET A 143 -6.24 -5.70 9.12
C MET A 143 -5.71 -7.00 8.53
N THR A 144 -4.75 -6.92 7.61
CA THR A 144 -4.11 -8.09 7.00
C THR A 144 -2.60 -8.00 7.03
N ALA A 145 -1.93 -9.14 6.89
CA ALA A 145 -0.50 -9.23 6.64
C ALA A 145 -0.20 -10.33 5.62
N LEU A 146 0.78 -10.05 4.72
CA LEU A 146 1.44 -11.05 3.89
C LEU A 146 2.78 -11.36 4.58
N SER A 147 2.93 -12.57 5.08
CA SER A 147 4.07 -12.97 5.92
C SER A 147 5.37 -13.13 5.14
N LYS A 148 6.51 -13.26 5.83
CA LYS A 148 7.79 -13.61 5.19
C LYS A 148 7.69 -14.88 4.36
N LEU A 149 7.01 -15.90 4.89
CA LEU A 149 6.81 -17.18 4.18
C LEU A 149 5.96 -17.02 2.92
N ASP A 150 4.99 -16.11 2.93
CA ASP A 150 4.17 -15.84 1.75
C ASP A 150 4.96 -15.17 0.62
N HIS A 151 6.07 -14.49 0.96
CA HIS A 151 6.96 -13.88 -0.02
C HIS A 151 7.92 -14.90 -0.65
N GLU A 152 8.07 -16.08 -0.05
CA GLU A 152 8.88 -17.16 -0.59
C GLU A 152 8.09 -18.00 -1.60
N GLY A 153 8.73 -18.41 -2.70
CA GLY A 153 8.11 -19.30 -3.67
C GLY A 153 8.78 -19.27 -5.05
N PRO A 154 8.28 -20.12 -5.96
CA PRO A 154 8.91 -20.35 -7.27
C PRO A 154 8.64 -19.25 -8.29
N ARG A 155 7.93 -18.19 -7.94
CA ARG A 155 7.50 -17.09 -8.84
C ARG A 155 6.62 -17.55 -10.00
N ASP A 156 5.92 -18.67 -9.81
CA ASP A 156 4.86 -19.09 -10.72
C ASP A 156 3.61 -18.18 -10.61
N GLU A 157 2.63 -18.41 -11.46
CA GLU A 157 1.40 -17.60 -11.51
C GLU A 157 0.69 -17.53 -10.14
N ALA A 158 0.61 -18.65 -9.42
CA ALA A 158 -0.04 -18.71 -8.11
C ALA A 158 0.73 -17.90 -7.05
N HIS A 159 2.07 -17.97 -7.07
CA HIS A 159 2.90 -17.16 -6.18
C HIS A 159 2.83 -15.66 -6.53
N MET A 160 2.87 -15.31 -7.82
CA MET A 160 2.74 -13.92 -8.25
C MET A 160 1.36 -13.34 -7.88
N ALA A 161 0.29 -14.13 -8.00
CA ALA A 161 -1.05 -13.72 -7.53
C ALA A 161 -1.08 -13.48 -6.02
N ARG A 162 -0.40 -14.31 -5.22
CA ARG A 162 -0.25 -14.11 -3.77
C ARG A 162 0.55 -12.85 -3.46
N LEU A 163 1.65 -12.58 -4.14
CA LEU A 163 2.45 -11.35 -3.99
C LEU A 163 1.66 -10.08 -4.35
N ALA A 164 0.66 -10.18 -5.22
CA ALA A 164 -0.25 -9.08 -5.55
C ALA A 164 -1.30 -8.81 -4.46
N SER A 165 -1.48 -9.73 -3.52
CA SER A 165 -2.41 -9.57 -2.38
C SER A 165 -1.77 -8.73 -1.26
N CYS A 166 -2.58 -8.28 -0.32
CA CYS A 166 -2.11 -7.72 0.96
C CYS A 166 -2.20 -8.75 2.11
N GLY A 167 -2.22 -10.03 1.78
CA GLY A 167 -2.18 -11.14 2.73
C GLY A 167 -3.53 -11.52 3.31
N THR A 168 -3.49 -12.24 4.42
CA THR A 168 -4.66 -12.76 5.13
C THR A 168 -4.94 -11.95 6.39
N ALA A 169 -6.13 -12.13 6.95
CA ALA A 169 -6.52 -11.48 8.21
C ALA A 169 -5.52 -11.79 9.33
N ARG A 170 -5.15 -10.77 10.10
CA ARG A 170 -4.23 -10.89 11.23
C ARG A 170 -4.88 -11.56 12.43
N THR A 171 -4.07 -12.03 13.36
CA THR A 171 -4.51 -12.64 14.60
C THR A 171 -5.51 -11.74 15.34
N GLY A 172 -6.70 -12.29 15.64
CA GLY A 172 -7.77 -11.54 16.32
C GLY A 172 -8.48 -10.48 15.44
N VAL A 173 -8.33 -10.56 14.13
CA VAL A 173 -9.01 -9.68 13.17
C VAL A 173 -9.92 -10.51 12.27
N GLU A 174 -11.14 -10.03 12.09
CA GLU A 174 -12.03 -10.52 11.05
C GLU A 174 -12.00 -9.54 9.87
N VAL A 175 -11.82 -10.05 8.67
CA VAL A 175 -11.88 -9.28 7.42
C VAL A 175 -12.87 -9.95 6.49
N ARG A 176 -13.71 -9.16 5.84
CA ARG A 176 -14.67 -9.63 4.82
C ARG A 176 -14.68 -8.68 3.64
N VAL A 177 -15.07 -9.22 2.50
CA VAL A 177 -15.49 -8.45 1.33
C VAL A 177 -17.01 -8.54 1.28
N VAL A 178 -17.68 -7.38 1.24
CA VAL A 178 -19.14 -7.29 1.33
C VAL A 178 -19.74 -6.55 0.16
N GLY A 179 -20.96 -6.91 -0.18
CA GLY A 179 -21.80 -6.18 -1.14
C GLY A 179 -22.41 -4.91 -0.54
N GLU A 180 -23.17 -4.18 -1.33
CA GLU A 180 -23.89 -2.97 -0.90
C GLU A 180 -24.89 -3.23 0.23
N ASP A 181 -25.44 -4.43 0.31
CA ASP A 181 -26.36 -4.88 1.38
C ASP A 181 -25.62 -5.30 2.66
N GLY A 182 -24.28 -5.21 2.69
CA GLY A 182 -23.43 -5.56 3.82
C GLY A 182 -23.22 -7.06 4.02
N LYS A 183 -23.73 -7.92 3.14
CA LYS A 183 -23.50 -9.37 3.23
C LYS A 183 -22.15 -9.73 2.63
N ALA A 184 -21.53 -10.73 3.26
CA ALA A 184 -20.27 -11.27 2.75
C ALA A 184 -20.48 -11.87 1.35
N LEU A 185 -19.56 -11.54 0.46
CA LEU A 185 -19.54 -12.05 -0.91
C LEU A 185 -18.77 -13.38 -1.00
N PRO A 186 -19.10 -14.22 -1.96
CA PRO A 186 -18.31 -15.41 -2.28
C PRO A 186 -16.84 -15.06 -2.64
N PRO A 187 -15.90 -16.02 -2.48
CA PRO A 187 -14.52 -15.83 -2.89
C PRO A 187 -14.38 -15.39 -4.35
N GLY A 188 -13.52 -14.39 -4.59
CA GLY A 188 -13.26 -13.83 -5.91
C GLY A 188 -14.21 -12.71 -6.34
N GLU A 189 -15.33 -12.54 -5.66
CA GLU A 189 -16.24 -11.43 -5.96
C GLU A 189 -15.72 -10.11 -5.40
N LEU A 190 -16.02 -9.03 -6.12
CA LEU A 190 -15.56 -7.69 -5.82
C LEU A 190 -16.56 -6.96 -4.92
N GLY A 191 -16.06 -6.37 -3.82
CA GLY A 191 -16.89 -5.60 -2.90
C GLY A 191 -16.07 -4.71 -1.98
N GLU A 192 -16.73 -4.07 -1.02
CA GLU A 192 -16.06 -3.25 -0.02
C GLU A 192 -15.43 -4.12 1.06
N VAL A 193 -14.20 -3.77 1.45
CA VAL A 193 -13.49 -4.43 2.55
C VAL A 193 -14.01 -3.89 3.87
N VAL A 194 -14.42 -4.80 4.75
CA VAL A 194 -14.81 -4.45 6.13
C VAL A 194 -13.99 -5.25 7.12
N SER A 195 -13.70 -4.67 8.29
CA SER A 195 -12.94 -5.35 9.34
C SER A 195 -13.56 -5.18 10.72
N ARG A 196 -13.33 -6.16 11.59
CA ARG A 196 -13.73 -6.14 13.00
C ARG A 196 -12.61 -6.68 13.87
N SER A 197 -12.20 -5.89 14.88
CA SER A 197 -11.12 -6.26 15.80
C SER A 197 -11.06 -5.33 17.01
N ASP A 198 -10.27 -5.71 18.00
CA ASP A 198 -9.95 -4.85 19.15
C ASP A 198 -9.03 -3.67 18.79
N THR A 199 -8.46 -3.63 17.57
CA THR A 199 -7.65 -2.50 17.10
C THR A 199 -8.49 -1.39 16.46
N ARG A 200 -9.76 -1.63 16.19
CA ARG A 200 -10.68 -0.65 15.58
C ARG A 200 -10.89 0.55 16.49
N MET A 201 -10.79 1.76 15.93
CA MET A 201 -11.05 3.02 16.64
C MET A 201 -12.41 3.03 17.36
N LEU A 202 -12.53 3.88 18.38
CA LEU A 202 -13.80 4.15 19.06
C LEU A 202 -14.76 4.97 18.19
N GLY A 203 -14.23 5.79 17.29
CA GLY A 203 -14.94 6.68 16.40
C GLY A 203 -14.08 7.88 16.04
N TYR A 204 -14.64 8.83 15.29
CA TYR A 204 -13.99 10.09 14.98
C TYR A 204 -14.30 11.15 16.05
N TRP A 205 -13.28 11.87 16.51
CA TRP A 205 -13.40 12.93 17.49
C TRP A 205 -14.38 14.00 17.02
N ASN A 206 -15.37 14.32 17.85
CA ASN A 206 -16.42 15.30 17.58
C ASN A 206 -17.11 15.16 16.21
N ASN A 207 -17.17 13.94 15.64
CA ASN A 207 -17.80 13.70 14.33
C ASN A 207 -18.65 12.43 14.33
N PRO A 208 -19.82 12.45 15.01
CA PRO A 208 -20.70 11.29 15.12
C PRO A 208 -21.25 10.83 13.76
N LYS A 209 -21.50 11.77 12.84
CA LYS A 209 -21.97 11.43 11.49
C LYS A 209 -20.95 10.61 10.71
N ALA A 210 -19.67 11.04 10.69
CA ALA A 210 -18.62 10.28 10.04
C ALA A 210 -18.36 8.94 10.75
N THR A 211 -18.48 8.90 12.09
CA THR A 211 -18.37 7.67 12.87
C THR A 211 -19.43 6.66 12.46
N ALA A 212 -20.71 7.07 12.42
CA ALA A 212 -21.81 6.20 12.02
C ALA A 212 -21.69 5.71 10.57
N SER A 213 -21.10 6.51 9.68
CA SER A 213 -20.82 6.08 8.30
C SER A 213 -19.69 5.07 8.20
N ALA A 214 -18.66 5.17 9.06
CA ALA A 214 -17.49 4.31 9.04
C ALA A 214 -17.65 3.04 9.88
N ILE A 215 -18.47 3.07 10.94
CA ILE A 215 -18.69 1.93 11.83
C ILE A 215 -20.16 1.55 11.80
N LYS A 216 -20.45 0.37 11.25
CA LYS A 216 -21.82 -0.18 11.16
C LYS A 216 -21.82 -1.59 11.76
N ASP A 217 -22.70 -1.86 12.70
CA ASP A 217 -22.87 -3.17 13.36
C ASP A 217 -21.55 -3.77 13.89
N GLY A 218 -20.67 -2.91 14.42
CA GLY A 218 -19.35 -3.30 14.94
C GLY A 218 -18.26 -3.50 13.88
N TRP A 219 -18.57 -3.38 12.59
CA TRP A 219 -17.62 -3.45 11.48
C TRP A 219 -17.13 -2.07 11.07
N LEU A 220 -15.83 -1.95 10.84
CA LEU A 220 -15.23 -0.79 10.16
C LEU A 220 -15.37 -0.98 8.65
N TRP A 221 -16.06 -0.07 8.02
CA TRP A 221 -16.17 0.06 6.57
C TRP A 221 -15.02 0.91 6.08
N THR A 222 -14.11 0.29 5.32
CA THR A 222 -12.81 0.88 5.01
C THR A 222 -12.86 1.89 3.86
N GLY A 223 -13.87 1.78 2.99
CA GLY A 223 -13.93 2.49 1.72
C GLY A 223 -12.92 1.95 0.69
N ASP A 224 -12.22 0.86 0.98
CA ASP A 224 -11.33 0.18 0.04
C ASP A 224 -12.10 -0.97 -0.63
N ILE A 225 -11.93 -1.11 -1.94
CA ILE A 225 -12.57 -2.15 -2.76
C ILE A 225 -11.55 -3.24 -3.03
N GLY A 226 -11.97 -4.49 -2.89
CA GLY A 226 -11.08 -5.64 -3.09
C GLY A 226 -11.82 -6.94 -3.36
N THR A 227 -11.05 -7.98 -3.54
CA THR A 227 -11.50 -9.37 -3.65
C THR A 227 -10.76 -10.22 -2.63
N MET A 228 -11.41 -11.24 -2.11
CA MET A 228 -10.77 -12.24 -1.24
C MET A 228 -10.85 -13.60 -1.91
N ASP A 229 -9.74 -14.31 -1.97
CA ASP A 229 -9.73 -15.66 -2.54
C ASP A 229 -10.24 -16.72 -1.53
N ALA A 230 -10.37 -17.97 -1.99
CA ALA A 230 -10.84 -19.09 -1.15
C ALA A 230 -9.87 -19.45 0.00
N LYS A 231 -8.62 -18.95 -0.03
CA LYS A 231 -7.61 -19.14 1.01
C LYS A 231 -7.55 -17.95 1.97
N GLY A 232 -8.36 -16.90 1.75
CA GLY A 232 -8.43 -15.70 2.58
C GLY A 232 -7.44 -14.61 2.21
N TYR A 233 -6.71 -14.72 1.08
CA TYR A 233 -5.84 -13.64 0.61
C TYR A 233 -6.67 -12.49 0.04
N LEU A 234 -6.49 -11.30 0.61
CA LEU A 234 -7.17 -10.08 0.18
C LEU A 234 -6.35 -9.37 -0.90
N THR A 235 -6.95 -9.11 -2.04
CA THR A 235 -6.36 -8.26 -3.08
C THR A 235 -7.12 -6.95 -3.19
N LEU A 236 -6.47 -5.84 -2.85
CA LEU A 236 -7.05 -4.51 -2.98
C LEU A 236 -7.03 -4.06 -4.44
N ARG A 237 -8.14 -3.51 -4.92
CA ARG A 237 -8.25 -2.96 -6.27
C ARG A 237 -8.08 -1.47 -6.30
N ASP A 238 -8.85 -0.73 -5.51
CA ASP A 238 -8.72 0.73 -5.36
C ASP A 238 -9.58 1.22 -4.19
N ARG A 239 -9.60 2.54 -3.98
CA ARG A 239 -10.60 3.17 -3.12
C ARG A 239 -11.88 3.44 -3.88
N SER A 240 -13.03 3.27 -3.25
CA SER A 240 -14.34 3.55 -3.85
C SER A 240 -14.43 4.96 -4.45
N LYS A 241 -13.81 5.96 -3.79
CA LYS A 241 -13.75 7.35 -4.24
C LYS A 241 -12.78 7.64 -5.39
N ASP A 242 -11.86 6.72 -5.68
CA ASP A 242 -10.86 6.85 -6.75
C ASP A 242 -11.23 6.01 -7.98
N MET A 243 -12.26 5.16 -7.85
CA MET A 243 -12.86 4.40 -8.93
C MET A 243 -13.42 5.34 -9.99
N ILE A 244 -13.17 5.04 -11.25
CA ILE A 244 -13.64 5.80 -12.42
C ILE A 244 -14.88 5.12 -12.95
N ILE A 245 -15.97 5.88 -13.10
CA ILE A 245 -17.25 5.37 -13.62
C ILE A 245 -17.43 5.83 -15.05
N ARG A 246 -17.27 4.90 -15.99
CA ARG A 246 -17.40 5.16 -17.41
C ARG A 246 -18.53 4.36 -18.04
N GLY A 247 -19.58 5.04 -18.50
CA GLY A 247 -20.72 4.40 -19.14
C GLY A 247 -21.36 3.30 -18.27
N GLY A 248 -21.43 3.51 -16.95
CA GLY A 248 -21.91 2.52 -15.98
C GLY A 248 -20.92 1.40 -15.63
N SER A 249 -19.73 1.39 -16.23
CA SER A 249 -18.68 0.42 -15.92
C SER A 249 -17.66 0.97 -14.94
N ASN A 250 -17.30 0.17 -13.92
CA ASN A 250 -16.29 0.53 -12.95
C ASN A 250 -14.89 0.24 -13.51
N ILE A 251 -14.02 1.25 -13.49
CA ILE A 251 -12.61 1.14 -13.86
C ILE A 251 -11.79 1.42 -12.61
N TYR A 252 -10.89 0.51 -12.29
CA TYR A 252 -10.00 0.63 -11.14
C TYR A 252 -8.63 1.12 -11.61
N PRO A 253 -8.22 2.35 -11.26
CA PRO A 253 -6.94 2.94 -11.66
C PRO A 253 -5.74 2.03 -11.47
N ARG A 254 -5.66 1.32 -10.33
CA ARG A 254 -4.54 0.43 -10.01
C ARG A 254 -4.34 -0.68 -11.04
N GLU A 255 -5.41 -1.21 -11.62
CA GLU A 255 -5.33 -2.25 -12.65
C GLU A 255 -4.56 -1.75 -13.89
N ILE A 256 -4.80 -0.50 -14.26
CA ILE A 256 -4.13 0.14 -15.39
C ILE A 256 -2.68 0.50 -15.02
N GLU A 257 -2.47 1.03 -13.82
CA GLU A 257 -1.15 1.39 -13.29
C GLU A 257 -0.23 0.15 -13.26
N GLU A 258 -0.74 -1.00 -12.81
CA GLU A 258 0.03 -2.27 -12.78
C GLU A 258 0.40 -2.76 -14.18
N VAL A 259 -0.45 -2.59 -15.16
CA VAL A 259 -0.14 -2.96 -16.56
C VAL A 259 0.94 -2.05 -17.13
N LEU A 260 0.78 -0.73 -16.99
CA LEU A 260 1.73 0.26 -17.52
C LEU A 260 3.12 0.11 -16.88
N LEU A 261 3.19 -0.14 -15.56
CA LEU A 261 4.46 -0.32 -14.84
C LEU A 261 5.22 -1.62 -15.18
N ARG A 262 4.65 -2.51 -15.99
CA ARG A 262 5.42 -3.61 -16.59
C ARG A 262 6.39 -3.13 -17.65
N HIS A 263 6.16 -1.95 -18.21
CA HIS A 263 7.10 -1.38 -19.22
C HIS A 263 8.37 -0.89 -18.54
N PRO A 264 9.56 -1.35 -18.99
CA PRO A 264 10.85 -1.05 -18.33
C PRO A 264 11.20 0.43 -18.28
N ALA A 265 10.70 1.24 -19.21
CA ALA A 265 10.95 2.68 -19.24
C ALA A 265 10.14 3.50 -18.23
N LEU A 266 9.05 2.98 -17.67
CA LEU A 266 8.23 3.72 -16.73
C LEU A 266 8.77 3.59 -15.31
N ALA A 267 8.90 4.74 -14.63
CA ALA A 267 9.31 4.83 -13.23
C ALA A 267 8.10 4.93 -12.30
N GLU A 268 7.09 5.73 -12.70
CA GLU A 268 5.87 5.95 -11.92
C GLU A 268 4.69 6.16 -12.87
N VAL A 269 3.53 5.70 -12.43
CA VAL A 269 2.26 5.87 -13.14
C VAL A 269 1.17 6.18 -12.13
N SER A 270 0.28 7.10 -12.44
CA SER A 270 -0.94 7.33 -11.69
C SER A 270 -2.10 7.61 -12.63
N VAL A 271 -3.17 6.84 -12.48
CA VAL A 271 -4.39 6.97 -13.28
C VAL A 271 -5.48 7.64 -12.45
N VAL A 272 -6.16 8.58 -13.08
CA VAL A 272 -7.31 9.29 -12.49
C VAL A 272 -8.43 9.42 -13.50
N GLY A 273 -9.67 9.60 -13.01
CA GLY A 273 -10.81 9.95 -13.83
C GLY A 273 -10.78 11.43 -14.22
N ARG A 274 -11.08 11.70 -15.48
CA ARG A 274 -11.39 13.02 -16.01
C ARG A 274 -12.87 13.02 -16.43
N GLU A 275 -13.60 14.08 -16.11
CA GLU A 275 -15.00 14.25 -16.55
C GLU A 275 -15.11 14.20 -18.07
N GLU A 276 -16.07 13.42 -18.55
CA GLU A 276 -16.39 13.21 -19.95
C GLU A 276 -17.91 13.31 -20.14
N PRO A 277 -18.42 14.18 -21.05
CA PRO A 277 -19.83 14.52 -21.14
C PRO A 277 -20.78 13.35 -21.44
N ASP A 278 -20.35 12.38 -22.27
CA ASP A 278 -21.24 11.31 -22.74
C ASP A 278 -21.27 10.09 -21.82
N LEU A 279 -20.13 9.75 -21.22
CA LEU A 279 -19.96 8.51 -20.46
C LEU A 279 -19.63 8.74 -18.96
N GLY A 280 -19.64 9.99 -18.51
CA GLY A 280 -19.37 10.40 -17.14
C GLY A 280 -17.90 10.66 -16.86
N GLU A 281 -17.07 9.63 -16.86
CA GLU A 281 -15.64 9.77 -16.67
C GLU A 281 -14.85 8.96 -17.70
N GLU A 282 -13.61 9.36 -17.91
CA GLU A 282 -12.64 8.59 -18.69
C GLU A 282 -11.30 8.49 -17.96
N PRO A 283 -10.58 7.35 -18.08
CA PRO A 283 -9.26 7.22 -17.48
C PRO A 283 -8.22 8.03 -18.23
N VAL A 284 -7.39 8.76 -17.50
CA VAL A 284 -6.18 9.42 -18.01
C VAL A 284 -4.99 9.05 -17.12
N ALA A 285 -3.80 8.92 -17.70
CA ALA A 285 -2.61 8.48 -17.00
C ALA A 285 -1.56 9.60 -16.93
N PHE A 286 -1.00 9.82 -15.75
CA PHE A 286 0.20 10.61 -15.54
C PHE A 286 1.37 9.65 -15.41
N VAL A 287 2.45 9.89 -16.17
CA VAL A 287 3.59 8.98 -16.28
C VAL A 287 4.91 9.68 -16.05
N VAL A 288 5.81 9.03 -15.36
CA VAL A 288 7.22 9.44 -15.19
C VAL A 288 8.10 8.40 -15.89
N VAL A 289 8.94 8.85 -16.80
CA VAL A 289 9.87 8.00 -17.53
C VAL A 289 11.20 7.93 -16.78
N LYS A 290 11.83 6.75 -16.76
CA LYS A 290 13.16 6.59 -16.17
C LYS A 290 14.22 7.41 -16.92
N PRO A 291 15.23 7.96 -16.22
CA PRO A 291 16.31 8.69 -16.86
C PRO A 291 16.97 7.90 -18.00
N GLY A 292 17.14 8.53 -19.15
CA GLY A 292 17.76 7.93 -20.33
C GLY A 292 16.91 6.94 -21.12
N MET A 293 15.66 6.71 -20.71
CA MET A 293 14.71 5.88 -21.45
C MET A 293 13.66 6.71 -22.17
N THR A 294 12.98 6.11 -23.12
CA THR A 294 11.87 6.70 -23.86
C THR A 294 10.73 5.71 -24.00
N ILE A 295 9.52 6.20 -24.09
CA ILE A 295 8.31 5.44 -24.39
C ILE A 295 7.33 6.34 -25.12
N THR A 296 6.61 5.79 -26.06
CA THR A 296 5.58 6.49 -26.82
C THR A 296 4.18 6.20 -26.27
N THR A 297 3.22 7.04 -26.63
CA THR A 297 1.80 6.81 -26.30
C THR A 297 1.27 5.54 -26.97
N ASP A 298 1.73 5.24 -28.19
CA ASP A 298 1.31 4.04 -28.94
C ASP A 298 1.80 2.75 -28.27
N GLU A 299 3.00 2.74 -27.69
CA GLU A 299 3.51 1.60 -26.92
C GLU A 299 2.70 1.38 -25.65
N MET A 300 2.35 2.46 -24.92
CA MET A 300 1.49 2.38 -23.74
C MET A 300 0.07 1.93 -24.09
N ASP A 301 -0.48 2.44 -25.19
CA ASP A 301 -1.79 2.02 -25.71
C ASP A 301 -1.81 0.52 -26.07
N THR A 302 -0.80 0.07 -26.80
CA THR A 302 -0.66 -1.34 -27.16
C THR A 302 -0.58 -2.22 -25.93
N LEU A 303 0.27 -1.86 -24.95
CA LEU A 303 0.40 -2.59 -23.70
C LEU A 303 -0.93 -2.67 -22.92
N CYS A 304 -1.70 -1.58 -22.88
CA CYS A 304 -3.02 -1.57 -22.27
C CYS A 304 -4.02 -2.46 -23.02
N LEU A 305 -4.04 -2.36 -24.34
CA LEU A 305 -5.00 -3.12 -25.17
C LEU A 305 -4.75 -4.62 -25.16
N ASP A 306 -3.50 -5.03 -25.03
CA ASP A 306 -3.11 -6.45 -24.95
C ASP A 306 -3.45 -7.08 -23.59
N ASN A 307 -3.61 -6.26 -22.54
CA ASN A 307 -3.76 -6.77 -21.17
C ASN A 307 -5.08 -6.36 -20.49
N LEU A 308 -5.82 -5.41 -21.03
CA LEU A 308 -7.03 -4.85 -20.43
C LEU A 308 -8.19 -4.79 -21.41
N ALA A 309 -9.39 -4.77 -20.88
CA ALA A 309 -10.56 -4.45 -21.69
C ALA A 309 -10.43 -3.04 -22.31
N ARG A 310 -10.79 -2.89 -23.58
CA ARG A 310 -10.57 -1.68 -24.39
C ARG A 310 -11.08 -0.39 -23.75
N PHE A 311 -12.17 -0.45 -22.96
CA PHE A 311 -12.75 0.73 -22.31
C PHE A 311 -11.92 1.22 -21.11
N LYS A 312 -11.02 0.39 -20.56
CA LYS A 312 -10.12 0.73 -19.46
C LYS A 312 -8.85 1.46 -19.90
N ARG A 313 -8.49 1.39 -21.19
CA ARG A 313 -7.30 2.06 -21.73
C ARG A 313 -7.39 3.57 -21.45
N PRO A 314 -6.31 4.22 -20.96
CA PRO A 314 -6.24 5.67 -20.81
C PRO A 314 -6.51 6.39 -22.13
N ARG A 315 -7.21 7.50 -22.06
CA ARG A 315 -7.53 8.31 -23.25
C ARG A 315 -6.44 9.31 -23.57
N GLU A 316 -5.63 9.63 -22.55
CA GLU A 316 -4.53 10.56 -22.67
C GLU A 316 -3.43 10.21 -21.66
N TYR A 317 -2.17 10.52 -22.02
CA TYR A 317 -0.99 10.30 -21.20
C TYR A 317 -0.28 11.64 -20.99
N PHE A 318 -0.11 12.02 -19.72
CA PHE A 318 0.59 13.25 -19.33
C PHE A 318 1.99 12.87 -18.82
N PHE A 319 3.01 13.28 -19.56
CA PHE A 319 4.40 13.08 -19.15
C PHE A 319 4.81 14.13 -18.13
N SER A 320 5.45 13.71 -17.06
CA SER A 320 5.92 14.55 -15.96
C SER A 320 7.28 14.08 -15.47
N ASP A 321 8.08 15.02 -14.96
CA ASP A 321 9.38 14.68 -14.34
C ASP A 321 9.18 14.03 -12.96
N ASP A 322 8.11 14.39 -12.24
CA ASP A 322 7.70 13.83 -10.94
C ASP A 322 6.19 13.95 -10.75
N LEU A 323 5.61 13.10 -9.90
CA LEU A 323 4.21 13.15 -9.52
C LEU A 323 4.05 13.79 -8.12
N PRO A 324 2.96 14.54 -7.87
CA PRO A 324 2.72 15.14 -6.54
C PRO A 324 2.55 14.07 -5.49
N LYS A 325 3.33 14.13 -4.42
CA LYS A 325 3.37 13.15 -3.34
C LYS A 325 3.18 13.82 -1.97
N ASN A 326 2.65 13.06 -1.04
CA ASN A 326 2.71 13.44 0.36
C ASN A 326 4.10 13.12 0.96
N ASN A 327 4.30 13.44 2.24
CA ASN A 327 5.56 13.21 2.97
C ASN A 327 5.99 11.74 3.06
N TYR A 328 5.16 10.79 2.65
CA TYR A 328 5.46 9.35 2.55
C TYR A 328 5.77 8.88 1.16
N GLY A 329 5.73 9.77 0.17
CA GLY A 329 5.85 9.40 -1.22
C GLY A 329 4.57 8.79 -1.82
N LYS A 330 3.42 8.85 -1.14
CA LYS A 330 2.14 8.45 -1.73
C LYS A 330 1.67 9.53 -2.71
N ILE A 331 1.38 9.12 -3.95
CA ILE A 331 0.88 10.00 -4.99
C ILE A 331 -0.48 10.60 -4.59
N LEU A 332 -0.61 11.91 -4.76
CA LEU A 332 -1.80 12.68 -4.43
C LEU A 332 -2.72 12.80 -5.65
N LYS A 333 -3.57 11.81 -5.88
CA LYS A 333 -4.54 11.81 -7.01
C LYS A 333 -5.44 13.05 -7.02
N THR A 334 -5.70 13.66 -5.87
CA THR A 334 -6.46 14.91 -5.77
C THR A 334 -5.75 16.08 -6.44
N GLU A 335 -4.41 16.15 -6.36
CA GLU A 335 -3.64 17.21 -7.02
C GLU A 335 -3.58 16.97 -8.52
N LEU A 336 -3.48 15.71 -8.97
CA LEU A 336 -3.55 15.36 -10.39
C LEU A 336 -4.90 15.76 -11.01
N ARG A 337 -6.01 15.49 -10.31
CA ARG A 337 -7.35 15.94 -10.75
C ARG A 337 -7.47 17.46 -10.83
N LYS A 338 -6.83 18.21 -9.90
CA LYS A 338 -6.79 19.68 -9.96
C LYS A 338 -5.97 20.19 -11.16
N GLN A 339 -4.89 19.50 -11.55
CA GLN A 339 -4.13 19.84 -12.74
C GLN A 339 -4.98 19.71 -14.01
N LEU A 340 -5.76 18.62 -14.12
CA LEU A 340 -6.69 18.42 -15.23
C LEU A 340 -7.76 19.52 -15.30
N ALA A 341 -8.27 19.96 -14.15
CA ALA A 341 -9.29 21.02 -14.09
C ALA A 341 -8.73 22.42 -14.48
N LYS A 342 -7.42 22.67 -14.29
CA LYS A 342 -6.77 23.94 -14.64
C LYS A 342 -6.32 24.02 -16.09
N GLY A 343 -6.20 22.90 -16.78
CA GLY A 343 -5.84 22.82 -18.20
C GLY A 343 -7.01 22.92 -19.18
N LYS A 344 -8.22 23.18 -18.63
CA LYS A 344 -9.44 23.46 -19.42
C LYS A 344 -9.59 24.93 -19.70
#